data_bf4cfa2b16f675fc15b565dd2f7d97a4
#
_entry.id   bf4cfa2b16f675fc15b565dd2f7d97a4
#
_cell.length_a   1.000
_cell.length_b   1.000
_cell.length_c   1.000
_cell.angle_alpha   90.00
_cell.angle_beta   90.00
_cell.angle_gamma   90.00
#
_symmetry.space_group_name_H-M   'P 1'
#
loop_
_entity.id
_entity.type
_entity.pdbx_description
1 polymer ?
#
loop_
_entity_poly.entity_id
_entity_poly.type
_entity_poly.pdbx_seq_one_letter_code
_entity_poly.pdbx_strand_id
1 'polypeptide(L)'
;MKRGLPAGLLVLIFLVITTLTVFGQGQGVKNLVLMIGDGMGIQQVTAARVASQGADGSINVDRIKYTGFALTHSANNLITDSGAAGTALATGYKTNNGFIAISPNREKLKSILILAGELGKKVGIVTTTNLTDATPAAFGANNISRQNKAEIAADLLNKDIDLLLGGGLDTFGADLFTRQPKPDSLIKEAEKKGYTFIDTTAGLKDLATAERVLGLFNFGDLNYYDERFVFEPGLAEMTVQALRFLVNEQGFFLLIEGGRIDDASHQNDPDKTIKETVEFDQAVGIVLDYAEKSGDTLVIVTADHQTGGFSLNGGLLDGQNLKIGWSTGGHSGSMVPVYAFGPGAINFTGTRHLSILSRLMAEQLGISEFPQLYR
;
A
#
# COMPACT_ATOMS: atom_id res chain seq x y z
N MET A 1 61.73 19.30 71.30
CA MET A 1 61.67 19.91 70.00
C MET A 1 61.49 18.78 68.93
N LYS A 2 60.32 18.48 68.48
CA LYS A 2 60.08 17.60 67.38
C LYS A 2 58.92 18.21 66.54
N ARG A 3 59.25 18.63 65.33
CA ARG A 3 58.32 19.20 64.40
C ARG A 3 57.70 18.04 63.62
N GLY A 4 56.37 17.94 63.65
CA GLY A 4 55.62 16.98 62.82
C GLY A 4 55.40 17.53 61.41
N LEU A 5 55.49 16.64 60.39
CA LEU A 5 55.15 16.90 59.00
C LEU A 5 53.61 16.95 58.82
N PRO A 6 53.13 17.80 57.96
CA PRO A 6 51.70 17.80 57.62
C PRO A 6 51.35 16.66 56.61
N ALA A 7 50.28 16.00 56.94
CA ALA A 7 49.70 14.97 56.08
C ALA A 7 49.13 15.59 54.76
N GLY A 8 49.68 15.13 53.64
CA GLY A 8 49.15 15.48 52.29
C GLY A 8 47.80 14.84 52.03
N LEU A 9 46.85 15.69 51.79
CA LEU A 9 45.49 15.28 51.35
C LEU A 9 45.53 14.85 49.89
N LEU A 10 45.45 13.53 49.62
CA LEU A 10 45.33 13.00 48.31
C LEU A 10 43.85 13.13 47.89
N VAL A 11 43.58 14.11 47.06
CA VAL A 11 42.22 14.22 46.38
C VAL A 11 42.21 13.31 45.19
N LEU A 12 41.55 12.16 45.31
CA LEU A 12 41.23 11.29 44.19
C LEU A 12 40.05 11.90 43.41
N ILE A 13 40.35 12.51 42.27
CA ILE A 13 39.32 12.93 41.31
C ILE A 13 38.85 11.67 40.56
N PHE A 14 37.70 11.15 40.96
CA PHE A 14 36.97 10.15 40.16
C PHE A 14 36.36 10.87 38.93
N LEU A 15 37.02 10.72 37.78
CA LEU A 15 36.44 11.10 36.49
C LEU A 15 35.35 10.07 36.16
N VAL A 16 34.09 10.37 36.46
CA VAL A 16 32.95 9.59 35.98
C VAL A 16 32.79 9.92 34.52
N ILE A 17 33.38 9.11 33.63
CA ILE A 17 33.07 9.11 32.22
C ILE A 17 31.68 8.50 32.09
N THR A 18 30.65 9.34 32.07
CA THR A 18 29.32 8.95 31.58
C THR A 18 29.46 8.76 30.08
N THR A 19 29.65 7.52 29.66
CA THR A 19 29.38 7.12 28.27
C THR A 19 27.90 7.34 28.07
N LEU A 20 27.50 8.49 27.52
CA LEU A 20 26.26 8.64 26.83
C LEU A 20 26.29 7.60 25.69
N THR A 21 25.66 6.46 25.94
CA THR A 21 25.18 5.62 24.85
C THR A 21 24.21 6.50 24.08
N VAL A 22 24.70 7.14 23.01
CA VAL A 22 23.88 7.63 21.94
C VAL A 22 23.21 6.37 21.43
N PHE A 23 21.98 6.09 21.90
CA PHE A 23 21.07 5.22 21.18
C PHE A 23 21.05 5.82 19.79
N GLY A 24 21.63 5.09 18.82
CA GLY A 24 21.67 5.52 17.45
C GLY A 24 20.29 6.00 17.10
N GLN A 25 20.18 7.26 16.66
CA GLN A 25 18.98 7.73 16.01
C GLN A 25 18.82 6.76 14.86
N GLY A 26 17.80 5.87 14.94
CA GLY A 26 17.47 4.96 13.87
C GLY A 26 17.41 5.81 12.61
N GLN A 27 17.98 5.32 11.52
CA GLN A 27 17.89 6.03 10.24
C GLN A 27 16.43 6.42 10.06
N GLY A 28 16.15 7.71 9.80
CA GLY A 28 14.80 8.20 9.59
C GLY A 28 14.15 7.46 8.40
N VAL A 29 12.84 7.45 8.31
CA VAL A 29 12.12 6.83 7.21
C VAL A 29 12.47 7.54 5.91
N LYS A 30 13.25 6.86 5.07
CA LYS A 30 13.60 7.33 3.73
C LYS A 30 12.57 6.85 2.71
N ASN A 31 12.17 5.58 2.81
CA ASN A 31 11.20 4.96 1.92
C ASN A 31 9.96 4.53 2.72
N LEU A 32 8.79 4.66 2.11
CA LEU A 32 7.55 4.15 2.66
C LEU A 32 6.83 3.29 1.62
N VAL A 33 6.48 2.05 2.01
CA VAL A 33 5.63 1.17 1.21
C VAL A 33 4.34 0.94 1.99
N LEU A 34 3.22 1.35 1.39
CA LEU A 34 1.88 1.03 1.87
C LEU A 34 1.32 -0.10 1.02
N MET A 35 0.97 -1.21 1.65
CA MET A 35 0.37 -2.37 1.00
C MET A 35 -1.06 -2.54 1.48
N ILE A 36 -2.00 -2.57 0.54
CA ILE A 36 -3.44 -2.69 0.80
C ILE A 36 -3.97 -3.95 0.13
N GLY A 37 -4.43 -4.92 0.92
CA GLY A 37 -5.27 -5.99 0.41
C GLY A 37 -6.72 -5.52 0.45
N ASP A 38 -7.29 -5.14 -0.69
CA ASP A 38 -8.67 -4.66 -0.74
C ASP A 38 -9.62 -5.76 -0.27
N GLY A 39 -10.52 -5.43 0.65
CA GLY A 39 -11.45 -6.40 1.25
C GLY A 39 -10.82 -7.44 2.19
N MET A 40 -9.51 -7.36 2.47
CA MET A 40 -8.74 -8.35 3.21
C MET A 40 -8.88 -8.22 4.74
N GLY A 41 -9.88 -8.84 5.31
CA GLY A 41 -9.98 -9.00 6.77
C GLY A 41 -9.03 -10.06 7.34
N ILE A 42 -8.98 -10.17 8.66
CA ILE A 42 -8.12 -11.15 9.36
C ILE A 42 -8.47 -12.60 8.99
N GLN A 43 -9.71 -12.89 8.61
CA GLN A 43 -10.13 -14.24 8.22
C GLN A 43 -9.62 -14.63 6.84
N GLN A 44 -9.52 -13.68 5.89
CA GLN A 44 -8.89 -13.90 4.58
C GLN A 44 -7.40 -14.24 4.78
N VAL A 45 -6.68 -13.48 5.61
CA VAL A 45 -5.27 -13.77 5.97
C VAL A 45 -5.14 -15.15 6.62
N THR A 46 -6.05 -15.49 7.54
CA THR A 46 -6.04 -16.80 8.22
C THR A 46 -6.26 -17.93 7.23
N ALA A 47 -7.24 -17.80 6.33
CA ALA A 47 -7.53 -18.84 5.34
C ALA A 47 -6.39 -19.01 4.33
N ALA A 48 -5.76 -17.92 3.89
CA ALA A 48 -4.58 -17.97 3.02
C ALA A 48 -3.40 -18.70 3.68
N ARG A 49 -3.13 -18.41 4.97
CA ARG A 49 -2.11 -19.13 5.75
C ARG A 49 -2.40 -20.62 5.81
N VAL A 50 -3.60 -20.99 6.26
CA VAL A 50 -3.96 -22.41 6.43
C VAL A 50 -3.97 -23.15 5.10
N ALA A 51 -4.51 -22.53 4.04
CA ALA A 51 -4.56 -23.15 2.71
C ALA A 51 -3.18 -23.38 2.10
N SER A 52 -2.23 -22.46 2.32
CA SER A 52 -0.90 -22.53 1.69
C SER A 52 0.15 -23.25 2.54
N GLN A 53 0.05 -23.22 3.87
CA GLN A 53 1.09 -23.66 4.79
C GLN A 53 0.60 -24.62 5.89
N GLY A 54 -0.71 -24.90 5.94
CA GLY A 54 -1.31 -25.63 7.06
C GLY A 54 -1.51 -24.77 8.31
N ALA A 55 -2.17 -25.34 9.31
CA ALA A 55 -2.56 -24.60 10.52
C ALA A 55 -1.37 -24.09 11.36
N ASP A 56 -0.27 -24.82 11.39
CA ASP A 56 0.97 -24.47 12.12
C ASP A 56 2.00 -23.74 11.24
N GLY A 57 1.68 -23.51 9.97
CA GLY A 57 2.57 -22.85 9.02
C GLY A 57 2.55 -21.34 9.13
N SER A 58 3.51 -20.69 8.48
CA SER A 58 3.68 -19.23 8.46
C SER A 58 3.70 -18.70 7.03
N ILE A 59 3.15 -17.51 6.84
CA ILE A 59 3.21 -16.73 5.60
C ILE A 59 4.05 -15.47 5.82
N ASN A 60 4.31 -14.68 4.77
CA ASN A 60 5.25 -13.56 4.87
C ASN A 60 4.80 -12.48 5.86
N VAL A 61 3.50 -12.19 5.94
CA VAL A 61 2.97 -11.18 6.87
C VAL A 61 3.24 -11.56 8.34
N ASP A 62 3.42 -12.84 8.66
CA ASP A 62 3.74 -13.33 10.02
C ASP A 62 5.17 -12.96 10.47
N ARG A 63 6.05 -12.55 9.53
CA ARG A 63 7.39 -12.01 9.85
C ARG A 63 7.31 -10.64 10.53
N ILE A 64 6.15 -9.95 10.46
CA ILE A 64 5.98 -8.59 10.92
C ILE A 64 5.68 -8.57 12.43
N LYS A 65 6.54 -7.88 13.17
CA LYS A 65 6.48 -7.85 14.64
C LYS A 65 5.41 -6.94 15.21
N TYR A 66 5.17 -5.78 14.61
CA TYR A 66 4.26 -4.77 15.14
C TYR A 66 2.90 -4.89 14.48
N THR A 67 1.87 -5.16 15.28
CA THR A 67 0.51 -5.39 14.80
C THR A 67 -0.51 -4.51 15.52
N GLY A 68 -1.58 -4.20 14.83
CA GLY A 68 -2.71 -3.44 15.33
C GLY A 68 -3.98 -3.73 14.53
N PHE A 69 -5.00 -2.93 14.73
CA PHE A 69 -6.27 -2.99 13.99
C PHE A 69 -6.71 -1.61 13.53
N ALA A 70 -7.43 -1.55 12.42
CA ALA A 70 -8.03 -0.32 11.94
C ALA A 70 -9.55 -0.38 11.92
N LEU A 71 -10.18 0.72 12.38
CA LEU A 71 -11.61 1.01 12.19
C LEU A 71 -11.80 1.58 10.79
N THR A 72 -12.81 1.12 10.06
CA THR A 72 -12.96 1.37 8.62
C THR A 72 -14.11 2.30 8.26
N HIS A 73 -15.05 2.58 9.18
CA HIS A 73 -16.26 3.35 8.87
C HIS A 73 -16.00 4.72 8.21
N SER A 74 -16.79 5.06 7.21
CA SER A 74 -16.70 6.32 6.49
C SER A 74 -17.28 7.51 7.28
N ALA A 75 -17.35 8.68 6.69
CA ALA A 75 -17.96 9.85 7.33
C ALA A 75 -19.50 9.76 7.40
N ASN A 76 -20.12 9.06 6.46
CA ASN A 76 -21.58 8.98 6.32
C ASN A 76 -22.16 7.56 6.46
N ASN A 77 -21.32 6.53 6.66
CA ASN A 77 -21.80 5.15 6.72
C ASN A 77 -20.94 4.30 7.67
N LEU A 78 -21.60 3.38 8.42
CA LEU A 78 -20.92 2.38 9.23
C LEU A 78 -20.10 1.41 8.35
N ILE A 79 -20.63 1.04 7.20
CA ILE A 79 -19.96 0.20 6.21
C ILE A 79 -19.35 1.10 5.13
N THR A 80 -18.03 1.17 5.11
CA THR A 80 -17.30 1.96 4.10
C THR A 80 -17.34 1.31 2.73
N ASP A 81 -17.06 2.12 1.69
CA ASP A 81 -16.58 1.60 0.40
C ASP A 81 -15.09 1.91 0.25
N SER A 82 -14.43 1.33 -0.77
CA SER A 82 -12.99 1.54 -1.05
C SER A 82 -12.67 3.01 -1.35
N GLY A 83 -13.64 3.79 -1.91
CA GLY A 83 -13.44 5.23 -2.15
C GLY A 83 -13.21 6.03 -0.88
N ALA A 84 -14.07 5.83 0.12
CA ALA A 84 -13.95 6.51 1.41
C ALA A 84 -12.80 5.96 2.26
N ALA A 85 -12.58 4.64 2.24
CA ALA A 85 -11.49 4.00 2.98
C ALA A 85 -10.11 4.35 2.38
N GLY A 86 -9.96 4.23 1.05
CA GLY A 86 -8.78 4.66 0.32
C GLY A 86 -8.48 6.16 0.54
N THR A 87 -9.53 7.03 0.50
CA THR A 87 -9.36 8.45 0.84
C THR A 87 -8.85 8.64 2.26
N ALA A 88 -9.35 7.87 3.24
CA ALA A 88 -8.87 7.98 4.62
C ALA A 88 -7.39 7.57 4.75
N LEU A 89 -6.98 6.51 4.06
CA LEU A 89 -5.58 6.05 4.00
C LEU A 89 -4.68 7.00 3.20
N ALA A 90 -5.21 7.62 2.14
CA ALA A 90 -4.42 8.51 1.29
C ALA A 90 -4.26 9.91 1.89
N THR A 91 -5.29 10.44 2.58
CA THR A 91 -5.36 11.88 2.91
C THR A 91 -5.42 12.18 4.40
N GLY A 92 -5.60 11.17 5.26
CA GLY A 92 -5.84 11.38 6.70
C GLY A 92 -7.21 11.99 7.01
N TYR A 93 -8.12 12.01 6.03
CA TYR A 93 -9.46 12.60 6.14
C TYR A 93 -10.54 11.55 5.92
N LYS A 94 -11.55 11.53 6.79
CA LYS A 94 -12.75 10.71 6.54
C LYS A 94 -13.64 11.40 5.53
N THR A 95 -14.14 10.65 4.56
CA THR A 95 -15.07 11.18 3.56
C THR A 95 -16.31 10.31 3.40
N ASN A 96 -17.22 10.72 2.52
CA ASN A 96 -18.43 9.98 2.19
C ASN A 96 -18.13 8.84 1.22
N ASN A 97 -18.88 7.74 1.33
CA ASN A 97 -18.79 6.65 0.37
C ASN A 97 -18.91 7.16 -1.07
N GLY A 98 -18.10 6.60 -1.96
CA GLY A 98 -18.03 6.97 -3.38
C GLY A 98 -17.12 8.15 -3.72
N PHE A 99 -16.66 8.94 -2.75
CA PHE A 99 -15.76 10.08 -2.97
C PHE A 99 -14.31 9.62 -3.05
N ILE A 100 -13.54 10.24 -3.93
CA ILE A 100 -12.12 9.98 -4.19
C ILE A 100 -11.30 11.22 -3.81
N ALA A 101 -10.56 11.18 -2.72
CA ALA A 101 -9.74 12.27 -2.18
C ALA A 101 -10.46 13.64 -2.18
N ILE A 102 -11.76 13.63 -1.85
CA ILE A 102 -12.61 14.80 -1.68
C ILE A 102 -13.17 14.78 -0.26
N SER A 103 -13.17 15.92 0.44
CA SER A 103 -13.77 16.05 1.78
C SER A 103 -15.31 15.94 1.71
N PRO A 104 -16.00 15.68 2.84
CA PRO A 104 -17.47 15.74 2.87
C PRO A 104 -18.05 17.08 2.40
N ASN A 105 -17.27 18.16 2.50
CA ASN A 105 -17.63 19.50 2.03
C ASN A 105 -17.26 19.74 0.56
N ARG A 106 -16.85 18.70 -0.17
CA ARG A 106 -16.43 18.72 -1.59
C ARG A 106 -15.15 19.49 -1.87
N GLU A 107 -14.28 19.62 -0.89
CA GLU A 107 -12.95 20.20 -1.06
C GLU A 107 -11.96 19.12 -1.53
N LYS A 108 -11.06 19.47 -2.44
CA LYS A 108 -10.01 18.55 -2.92
C LYS A 108 -8.93 18.38 -1.86
N LEU A 109 -8.62 17.13 -1.55
CA LEU A 109 -7.61 16.73 -0.56
C LEU A 109 -6.31 16.33 -1.26
N LYS A 110 -5.16 16.71 -0.72
CA LYS A 110 -3.86 16.18 -1.15
C LYS A 110 -3.61 14.83 -0.50
N SER A 111 -3.22 13.84 -1.30
CA SER A 111 -2.81 12.54 -0.78
C SER A 111 -1.37 12.58 -0.24
N ILE A 112 -1.06 11.67 0.66
CA ILE A 112 0.30 11.48 1.19
C ILE A 112 1.30 11.12 0.08
N LEU A 113 0.87 10.40 -0.97
CA LEU A 113 1.68 10.08 -2.14
C LEU A 113 2.10 11.36 -2.87
N ILE A 114 1.16 12.26 -3.15
CA ILE A 114 1.45 13.54 -3.80
C ILE A 114 2.37 14.41 -2.93
N LEU A 115 2.11 14.46 -1.62
CA LEU A 115 2.96 15.21 -0.69
C LEU A 115 4.37 14.62 -0.58
N ALA A 116 4.52 13.30 -0.67
CA ALA A 116 5.84 12.67 -0.75
C ALA A 116 6.59 13.07 -2.03
N GLY A 117 5.89 13.16 -3.18
CA GLY A 117 6.44 13.70 -4.42
C GLY A 117 6.87 15.17 -4.30
N GLU A 118 6.08 16.01 -3.64
CA GLU A 118 6.43 17.42 -3.35
C GLU A 118 7.69 17.55 -2.47
N LEU A 119 8.03 16.52 -1.67
CA LEU A 119 9.31 16.42 -0.94
C LEU A 119 10.48 15.89 -1.81
N GLY A 120 10.28 15.69 -3.10
CA GLY A 120 11.29 15.20 -4.04
C GLY A 120 11.49 13.67 -4.02
N LYS A 121 10.59 12.92 -3.35
CA LYS A 121 10.60 11.46 -3.40
C LYS A 121 10.00 10.98 -4.73
N LYS A 122 10.50 9.85 -5.25
CA LYS A 122 9.77 9.15 -6.30
C LYS A 122 8.48 8.54 -5.76
N VAL A 123 7.43 8.52 -6.58
CA VAL A 123 6.12 8.01 -6.16
C VAL A 123 5.57 7.00 -7.17
N GLY A 124 4.98 5.93 -6.64
CA GLY A 124 4.46 4.87 -7.49
C GLY A 124 3.18 4.25 -6.96
N ILE A 125 2.37 3.73 -7.89
CA ILE A 125 1.14 2.98 -7.63
C ILE A 125 1.22 1.67 -8.42
N VAL A 126 1.00 0.55 -7.74
CA VAL A 126 0.90 -0.79 -8.30
C VAL A 126 -0.39 -1.42 -7.83
N THR A 127 -1.18 -1.97 -8.73
CA THR A 127 -2.46 -2.61 -8.40
C THR A 127 -2.76 -3.79 -9.30
N THR A 128 -3.57 -4.73 -8.83
CA THR A 128 -4.16 -5.79 -9.64
C THR A 128 -5.53 -5.41 -10.22
N THR A 129 -6.06 -4.23 -9.85
CA THR A 129 -7.27 -3.66 -10.47
C THR A 129 -6.94 -2.71 -11.61
N ASN A 130 -7.98 -2.11 -12.21
CA ASN A 130 -7.85 -0.94 -13.06
C ASN A 130 -7.25 0.22 -12.25
N LEU A 131 -6.27 0.94 -12.80
CA LEU A 131 -5.65 2.11 -12.15
C LEU A 131 -6.67 3.19 -11.74
N THR A 132 -7.85 3.20 -12.35
CA THR A 132 -8.93 4.12 -11.97
C THR A 132 -9.87 3.56 -10.91
N ASP A 133 -9.58 2.37 -10.36
CA ASP A 133 -10.36 1.90 -9.23
C ASP A 133 -10.12 2.75 -7.98
N ALA A 134 -11.01 2.62 -7.01
CA ALA A 134 -11.15 3.59 -5.94
C ALA A 134 -9.89 3.75 -5.06
N THR A 135 -9.21 2.65 -4.75
CA THR A 135 -8.00 2.70 -3.90
C THR A 135 -6.84 3.39 -4.61
N PRO A 136 -6.37 2.99 -5.82
CA PRO A 136 -5.31 3.70 -6.51
C PRO A 136 -5.72 5.14 -6.85
N ALA A 137 -6.99 5.37 -7.23
CA ALA A 137 -7.51 6.71 -7.50
C ALA A 137 -7.43 7.65 -6.30
N ALA A 138 -7.68 7.17 -5.08
CA ALA A 138 -7.62 7.99 -3.87
C ALA A 138 -6.22 8.57 -3.59
N PHE A 139 -5.16 7.91 -4.08
CA PHE A 139 -3.78 8.37 -3.94
C PHE A 139 -3.34 9.32 -5.05
N GLY A 140 -3.99 9.27 -6.25
CA GLY A 140 -3.53 10.04 -7.41
C GLY A 140 -4.59 10.91 -8.10
N ALA A 141 -5.84 10.95 -7.64
CA ALA A 141 -6.91 11.71 -8.27
C ALA A 141 -7.83 12.40 -7.24
N ASN A 142 -8.70 13.29 -7.72
CA ASN A 142 -9.72 13.94 -6.91
C ASN A 142 -11.06 13.93 -7.65
N ASN A 143 -12.03 13.15 -7.19
CA ASN A 143 -13.34 13.09 -7.83
C ASN A 143 -14.48 12.89 -6.82
N ILE A 144 -15.65 13.48 -7.08
CA ILE A 144 -16.86 13.31 -6.26
C ILE A 144 -17.54 11.95 -6.48
N SER A 145 -17.06 11.16 -7.45
CA SER A 145 -17.60 9.85 -7.77
C SER A 145 -16.50 8.91 -8.30
N ARG A 146 -16.35 7.75 -7.68
CA ARG A 146 -15.46 6.67 -8.15
C ARG A 146 -15.86 6.11 -9.52
N GLN A 147 -17.07 6.42 -9.99
CA GLN A 147 -17.56 5.97 -11.30
C GLN A 147 -17.05 6.83 -12.47
N ASN A 148 -16.51 8.01 -12.21
CA ASN A 148 -15.99 8.92 -13.22
C ASN A 148 -14.59 8.50 -13.70
N LYS A 149 -14.46 7.26 -14.19
CA LYS A 149 -13.18 6.62 -14.50
C LYS A 149 -12.32 7.42 -15.49
N ALA A 150 -12.92 8.02 -16.51
CA ALA A 150 -12.19 8.82 -17.49
C ALA A 150 -11.54 10.09 -16.88
N GLU A 151 -12.27 10.77 -15.99
CA GLU A 151 -11.75 11.95 -15.28
C GLU A 151 -10.64 11.54 -14.30
N ILE A 152 -10.82 10.41 -13.60
CA ILE A 152 -9.82 9.85 -12.68
C ILE A 152 -8.54 9.48 -13.45
N ALA A 153 -8.64 8.82 -14.62
CA ALA A 153 -7.49 8.48 -15.46
C ALA A 153 -6.71 9.74 -15.90
N ALA A 154 -7.43 10.79 -16.33
CA ALA A 154 -6.81 12.06 -16.68
C ALA A 154 -6.12 12.72 -15.47
N ASP A 155 -6.75 12.68 -14.30
CA ASP A 155 -6.17 13.24 -13.06
C ASP A 155 -4.88 12.51 -12.66
N LEU A 156 -4.85 11.16 -12.72
CA LEU A 156 -3.65 10.36 -12.44
C LEU A 156 -2.45 10.81 -13.28
N LEU A 157 -2.67 11.07 -14.58
CA LEU A 157 -1.61 11.53 -15.49
C LEU A 157 -1.19 12.98 -15.27
N ASN A 158 -1.95 13.76 -14.49
CA ASN A 158 -1.67 15.16 -14.17
C ASN A 158 -0.99 15.36 -12.81
N LYS A 159 -0.72 14.28 -12.06
CA LYS A 159 -0.19 14.34 -10.69
C LYS A 159 1.30 14.03 -10.55
N ASP A 160 2.05 14.01 -11.63
CA ASP A 160 3.50 13.75 -11.61
C ASP A 160 3.90 12.45 -10.89
N ILE A 161 3.11 11.38 -11.07
CA ILE A 161 3.41 10.05 -10.50
C ILE A 161 4.46 9.38 -11.40
N ASP A 162 5.55 8.89 -10.81
CA ASP A 162 6.66 8.30 -11.59
C ASP A 162 6.33 6.91 -12.16
N LEU A 163 5.51 6.13 -11.42
CA LEU A 163 5.18 4.75 -11.78
C LEU A 163 3.70 4.46 -11.56
N LEU A 164 3.02 4.05 -12.61
CA LEU A 164 1.63 3.59 -12.60
C LEU A 164 1.59 2.20 -13.25
N LEU A 165 1.30 1.15 -12.48
CA LEU A 165 1.18 -0.24 -12.96
C LEU A 165 -0.15 -0.84 -12.54
N GLY A 166 -0.92 -1.36 -13.50
CA GLY A 166 -2.21 -2.00 -13.23
C GLY A 166 -2.95 -2.40 -14.51
N GLY A 167 -4.26 -2.47 -14.42
CA GLY A 167 -5.17 -2.62 -15.54
C GLY A 167 -5.68 -1.28 -16.06
N GLY A 168 -6.60 -1.31 -17.06
CA GLY A 168 -7.29 -0.11 -17.54
C GLY A 168 -6.97 0.30 -18.97
N LEU A 169 -6.44 -0.58 -19.82
CA LEU A 169 -6.18 -0.29 -21.24
C LEU A 169 -7.37 0.35 -21.95
N ASP A 170 -8.60 -0.10 -21.65
CA ASP A 170 -9.84 0.45 -22.22
C ASP A 170 -10.08 1.90 -21.75
N THR A 171 -9.94 2.13 -20.45
CA THR A 171 -10.16 3.42 -19.81
C THR A 171 -9.14 4.47 -20.26
N PHE A 172 -7.90 4.05 -20.52
CA PHE A 172 -6.84 4.93 -21.03
C PHE A 172 -6.84 5.02 -22.57
N GLY A 173 -7.76 4.34 -23.25
CA GLY A 173 -8.07 4.54 -24.65
C GLY A 173 -7.27 3.68 -25.63
N ALA A 174 -6.89 2.47 -25.25
CA ALA A 174 -6.41 1.47 -26.20
C ALA A 174 -7.53 0.94 -27.08
N ASP A 175 -7.16 0.45 -28.26
CA ASP A 175 -8.07 -0.26 -29.14
C ASP A 175 -8.29 -1.69 -28.64
N LEU A 176 -9.55 -2.13 -28.57
CA LEU A 176 -9.94 -3.41 -27.98
C LEU A 176 -9.42 -4.65 -28.71
N PHE A 177 -9.10 -4.54 -30.00
CA PHE A 177 -8.64 -5.67 -30.80
C PHE A 177 -7.12 -5.73 -30.91
N THR A 178 -6.48 -4.56 -31.09
CA THR A 178 -5.04 -4.48 -31.32
C THR A 178 -4.25 -4.20 -30.06
N ARG A 179 -4.89 -3.80 -28.97
CA ARG A 179 -4.30 -3.27 -27.73
C ARG A 179 -3.45 -1.99 -27.92
N GLN A 180 -3.42 -1.45 -29.16
CA GLN A 180 -2.63 -0.27 -29.46
C GLN A 180 -3.35 1.01 -29.01
N PRO A 181 -2.61 2.02 -28.53
CA PRO A 181 -3.16 3.31 -28.17
C PRO A 181 -3.84 4.00 -29.35
N LYS A 182 -5.09 4.45 -29.17
CA LYS A 182 -5.75 5.33 -30.18
C LYS A 182 -5.06 6.69 -30.26
N PRO A 183 -5.14 7.41 -31.40
CA PRO A 183 -4.43 8.67 -31.60
C PRO A 183 -4.73 9.77 -30.56
N ASP A 184 -5.96 9.81 -30.06
CA ASP A 184 -6.51 10.77 -29.09
C ASP A 184 -6.65 10.17 -27.67
N SER A 185 -5.96 9.08 -27.40
CA SER A 185 -6.04 8.37 -26.12
C SER A 185 -5.26 9.06 -25.01
N LEU A 186 -5.63 8.80 -23.75
CA LEU A 186 -4.86 9.20 -22.58
C LEU A 186 -3.47 8.57 -22.55
N ILE A 187 -3.29 7.38 -23.16
CA ILE A 187 -1.95 6.78 -23.35
C ILE A 187 -1.06 7.70 -24.18
N LYS A 188 -1.58 8.25 -25.31
CA LYS A 188 -0.81 9.19 -26.14
C LYS A 188 -0.53 10.53 -25.44
N GLU A 189 -1.42 10.96 -24.55
CA GLU A 189 -1.16 12.10 -23.68
C GLU A 189 -0.07 11.80 -22.64
N ALA A 190 -0.09 10.61 -22.05
CA ALA A 190 0.96 10.17 -21.14
C ALA A 190 2.33 10.13 -21.80
N GLU A 191 2.44 9.59 -23.03
CA GLU A 191 3.67 9.59 -23.81
C GLU A 191 4.21 11.03 -24.04
N LYS A 192 3.33 12.00 -24.33
CA LYS A 192 3.72 13.42 -24.48
C LYS A 192 4.21 14.04 -23.16
N LYS A 193 3.78 13.48 -22.01
CA LYS A 193 4.24 13.89 -20.67
C LYS A 193 5.48 13.13 -20.19
N GLY A 194 6.13 12.35 -21.05
CA GLY A 194 7.35 11.61 -20.76
C GLY A 194 7.15 10.23 -20.16
N TYR A 195 5.94 9.69 -20.16
CA TYR A 195 5.72 8.31 -19.76
C TYR A 195 6.14 7.33 -20.85
N THR A 196 6.86 6.30 -20.46
CA THR A 196 7.04 5.09 -21.27
C THR A 196 5.83 4.20 -21.05
N PHE A 197 5.05 3.97 -22.12
CA PHE A 197 3.91 3.06 -22.07
C PHE A 197 4.36 1.61 -22.27
N ILE A 198 3.89 0.71 -21.43
CA ILE A 198 4.09 -0.74 -21.51
C ILE A 198 2.78 -1.47 -21.23
N ASP A 199 2.59 -2.62 -21.90
CA ASP A 199 1.37 -3.43 -21.76
C ASP A 199 1.64 -4.94 -21.60
N THR A 200 2.89 -5.32 -21.40
CA THR A 200 3.32 -6.71 -21.26
C THR A 200 4.37 -6.90 -20.17
N THR A 201 4.44 -8.13 -19.63
CA THR A 201 5.50 -8.57 -18.70
C THR A 201 6.91 -8.35 -19.26
N ALA A 202 7.09 -8.49 -20.58
CA ALA A 202 8.38 -8.23 -21.22
C ALA A 202 8.78 -6.75 -21.14
N GLY A 203 7.84 -5.83 -21.46
CA GLY A 203 8.05 -4.39 -21.29
C GLY A 203 8.33 -3.99 -19.86
N LEU A 204 7.66 -4.62 -18.89
CA LEU A 204 7.89 -4.37 -17.47
C LEU A 204 9.33 -4.70 -17.02
N LYS A 205 10.02 -5.63 -17.68
CA LYS A 205 11.41 -6.00 -17.36
C LYS A 205 12.45 -5.06 -17.97
N ASP A 206 12.07 -4.19 -18.89
CA ASP A 206 12.98 -3.27 -19.61
C ASP A 206 12.63 -1.79 -19.32
N LEU A 207 12.85 -1.37 -18.08
CA LEU A 207 12.56 -0.01 -17.61
C LEU A 207 13.82 0.85 -17.40
N ALA A 208 15.01 0.36 -17.78
CA ALA A 208 16.29 0.98 -17.42
C ALA A 208 16.47 2.44 -17.90
N THR A 209 15.79 2.82 -18.99
CA THR A 209 15.88 4.17 -19.58
C THR A 209 14.62 5.01 -19.40
N ALA A 210 13.60 4.47 -18.74
CA ALA A 210 12.34 5.19 -18.53
C ALA A 210 12.49 6.22 -17.40
N GLU A 211 11.97 7.42 -17.61
CA GLU A 211 11.87 8.45 -16.56
C GLU A 211 10.56 8.30 -15.77
N ARG A 212 9.47 8.00 -16.48
CA ARG A 212 8.13 7.69 -15.93
C ARG A 212 7.56 6.48 -16.66
N VAL A 213 6.74 5.70 -15.98
CA VAL A 213 6.14 4.48 -16.55
C VAL A 213 4.63 4.45 -16.36
N LEU A 214 3.93 4.17 -17.47
CA LEU A 214 2.51 3.78 -17.47
C LEU A 214 2.40 2.35 -17.98
N GLY A 215 2.17 1.40 -17.07
CA GLY A 215 1.97 -0.02 -17.39
C GLY A 215 0.51 -0.41 -17.25
N LEU A 216 -0.13 -0.80 -18.36
CA LEU A 216 -1.53 -1.21 -18.42
C LEU A 216 -1.60 -2.62 -19.02
N PHE A 217 -1.79 -3.63 -18.17
CA PHE A 217 -1.59 -5.01 -18.59
C PHE A 217 -2.87 -5.75 -18.97
N ASN A 218 -4.05 -5.20 -18.67
CA ASN A 218 -5.33 -5.72 -19.11
C ASN A 218 -6.32 -4.59 -19.42
N PHE A 219 -7.42 -4.86 -20.11
CA PHE A 219 -8.42 -3.87 -20.46
C PHE A 219 -9.15 -3.31 -19.24
N GLY A 220 -9.71 -4.18 -18.40
CA GLY A 220 -10.24 -3.84 -17.08
C GLY A 220 -9.21 -4.08 -16.00
N ASP A 221 -9.62 -4.82 -14.96
CA ASP A 221 -8.71 -5.32 -13.92
C ASP A 221 -7.80 -6.43 -14.48
N LEU A 222 -6.68 -6.72 -13.83
CA LEU A 222 -5.90 -7.91 -14.15
C LEU A 222 -6.76 -9.18 -13.93
N ASN A 223 -6.51 -10.22 -14.69
CA ASN A 223 -7.15 -11.50 -14.43
C ASN A 223 -6.78 -12.02 -13.03
N TYR A 224 -7.59 -12.92 -12.48
CA TYR A 224 -7.25 -13.58 -11.23
C TYR A 224 -5.91 -14.32 -11.35
N TYR A 225 -5.21 -14.48 -10.25
CA TYR A 225 -3.84 -15.00 -10.17
C TYR A 225 -3.57 -16.22 -11.07
N ASP A 226 -4.44 -17.21 -11.04
CA ASP A 226 -4.31 -18.45 -11.81
C ASP A 226 -4.95 -18.41 -13.22
N GLU A 227 -5.58 -17.30 -13.58
CA GLU A 227 -6.21 -17.08 -14.90
C GLU A 227 -5.40 -16.11 -15.77
N ARG A 228 -4.26 -15.58 -15.29
CA ARG A 228 -3.45 -14.58 -16.02
C ARG A 228 -2.82 -15.14 -17.27
N PHE A 229 -2.81 -14.31 -18.30
CA PHE A 229 -2.07 -14.60 -19.52
C PHE A 229 -0.56 -14.41 -19.30
N VAL A 230 0.26 -15.08 -20.11
CA VAL A 230 1.74 -15.02 -20.02
C VAL A 230 2.32 -13.60 -20.15
N PHE A 231 1.60 -12.70 -20.81
CA PHE A 231 1.98 -11.30 -20.96
C PHE A 231 1.50 -10.39 -19.81
N GLU A 232 0.66 -10.89 -18.92
CA GLU A 232 0.08 -10.17 -17.80
C GLU A 232 0.89 -10.48 -16.52
N PRO A 233 1.60 -9.48 -15.96
CA PRO A 233 2.47 -9.72 -14.81
C PRO A 233 1.68 -10.00 -13.55
N GLY A 234 2.27 -10.78 -12.64
CA GLY A 234 1.77 -10.94 -11.28
C GLY A 234 2.10 -9.74 -10.38
N LEU A 235 1.38 -9.63 -9.27
CA LEU A 235 1.63 -8.55 -8.28
C LEU A 235 3.08 -8.59 -7.77
N ALA A 236 3.60 -9.79 -7.52
CA ALA A 236 4.99 -10.01 -7.11
C ALA A 236 5.99 -9.49 -8.16
N GLU A 237 5.76 -9.76 -9.46
CA GLU A 237 6.63 -9.27 -10.53
C GLU A 237 6.57 -7.75 -10.65
N MET A 238 5.38 -7.15 -10.60
CA MET A 238 5.20 -5.69 -10.59
C MET A 238 5.89 -5.05 -9.39
N THR A 239 5.80 -5.65 -8.20
CA THR A 239 6.45 -5.19 -6.97
C THR A 239 7.97 -5.15 -7.10
N VAL A 240 8.58 -6.21 -7.64
CA VAL A 240 10.05 -6.25 -7.88
C VAL A 240 10.49 -5.11 -8.79
N GLN A 241 9.78 -4.89 -9.89
CA GLN A 241 10.17 -3.85 -10.84
C GLN A 241 9.89 -2.44 -10.31
N ALA A 242 8.79 -2.25 -9.56
CA ALA A 242 8.49 -0.99 -8.91
C ALA A 242 9.58 -0.58 -7.90
N LEU A 243 10.00 -1.50 -7.04
CA LEU A 243 11.09 -1.26 -6.09
C LEU A 243 12.40 -0.89 -6.81
N ARG A 244 12.76 -1.60 -7.89
CA ARG A 244 13.97 -1.30 -8.68
C ARG A 244 13.90 0.07 -9.35
N PHE A 245 12.75 0.44 -9.90
CA PHE A 245 12.53 1.69 -10.63
C PHE A 245 12.53 2.92 -9.70
N LEU A 246 11.95 2.80 -8.50
CA LEU A 246 11.75 3.92 -7.60
C LEU A 246 12.97 4.23 -6.72
N VAL A 247 13.93 3.30 -6.58
CA VAL A 247 15.13 3.53 -5.77
C VAL A 247 15.89 4.75 -6.26
N ASN A 248 16.13 5.71 -5.34
CA ASN A 248 16.88 6.93 -5.59
C ASN A 248 17.42 7.52 -4.28
N GLU A 249 18.20 8.61 -4.36
CA GLU A 249 18.83 9.25 -3.19
C GLU A 249 17.81 9.87 -2.23
N GLN A 250 16.69 10.39 -2.72
CA GLN A 250 15.66 11.05 -1.91
C GLN A 250 14.66 10.05 -1.28
N GLY A 251 14.69 8.81 -1.74
CA GLY A 251 13.74 7.76 -1.35
C GLY A 251 12.42 7.84 -2.12
N PHE A 252 11.46 6.99 -1.72
CA PHE A 252 10.20 6.86 -2.45
C PHE A 252 9.01 6.62 -1.52
N PHE A 253 7.80 6.85 -2.08
CA PHE A 253 6.53 6.35 -1.57
C PHE A 253 5.94 5.39 -2.61
N LEU A 254 5.59 4.19 -2.20
CA LEU A 254 5.01 3.16 -3.07
C LEU A 254 3.71 2.63 -2.46
N LEU A 255 2.61 2.75 -3.21
CA LEU A 255 1.38 2.03 -2.96
C LEU A 255 1.39 0.71 -3.74
N ILE A 256 1.10 -0.40 -3.06
CA ILE A 256 0.88 -1.71 -3.67
C ILE A 256 -0.48 -2.23 -3.23
N GLU A 257 -1.32 -2.58 -4.18
CA GLU A 257 -2.66 -3.07 -3.91
C GLU A 257 -2.89 -4.45 -4.50
N GLY A 258 -3.39 -5.36 -3.65
CA GLY A 258 -4.00 -6.62 -4.06
C GLY A 258 -5.51 -6.44 -4.13
N GLY A 259 -6.00 -5.81 -5.19
CA GLY A 259 -7.41 -5.38 -5.29
C GLY A 259 -8.36 -6.53 -5.61
N ARG A 260 -7.88 -7.60 -6.26
CA ARG A 260 -8.74 -8.72 -6.68
C ARG A 260 -9.23 -9.60 -5.52
N ILE A 261 -8.68 -9.43 -4.30
CA ILE A 261 -9.19 -10.11 -3.10
C ILE A 261 -10.64 -9.69 -2.83
N ASP A 262 -10.95 -8.39 -2.99
CA ASP A 262 -12.29 -7.84 -2.81
C ASP A 262 -13.27 -8.38 -3.84
N ASP A 263 -12.92 -8.34 -5.12
CA ASP A 263 -13.77 -8.86 -6.19
C ASP A 263 -14.13 -10.34 -6.01
N ALA A 264 -13.16 -11.16 -5.62
CA ALA A 264 -13.39 -12.58 -5.32
C ALA A 264 -14.30 -12.76 -4.10
N SER A 265 -14.10 -11.92 -3.07
CA SER A 265 -14.91 -11.95 -1.85
C SER A 265 -16.35 -11.47 -2.08
N HIS A 266 -16.57 -10.50 -2.98
CA HIS A 266 -17.91 -10.09 -3.43
C HIS A 266 -18.68 -11.20 -4.15
N GLN A 267 -17.95 -12.06 -4.88
CA GLN A 267 -18.51 -13.24 -5.54
C GLN A 267 -18.72 -14.41 -4.58
N ASN A 268 -18.28 -14.28 -3.32
CA ASN A 268 -18.24 -15.36 -2.35
C ASN A 268 -17.49 -16.60 -2.86
N ASP A 269 -16.41 -16.36 -3.63
CA ASP A 269 -15.54 -17.38 -4.19
C ASP A 269 -14.33 -17.61 -3.26
N PRO A 270 -14.32 -18.69 -2.47
CA PRO A 270 -13.28 -18.93 -1.49
C PRO A 270 -11.92 -19.25 -2.14
N ASP A 271 -11.91 -19.95 -3.27
CA ASP A 271 -10.68 -20.37 -3.93
C ASP A 271 -9.95 -19.15 -4.50
N LYS A 272 -10.65 -18.27 -5.20
CA LYS A 272 -10.08 -17.03 -5.72
C LYS A 272 -9.66 -16.09 -4.60
N THR A 273 -10.49 -15.87 -3.58
CA THR A 273 -10.16 -15.02 -2.42
C THR A 273 -8.87 -15.48 -1.74
N ILE A 274 -8.71 -16.79 -1.53
CA ILE A 274 -7.51 -17.36 -0.91
C ILE A 274 -6.29 -17.17 -1.82
N LYS A 275 -6.39 -17.48 -3.12
CA LYS A 275 -5.28 -17.36 -4.07
C LYS A 275 -4.79 -15.92 -4.23
N GLU A 276 -5.71 -14.96 -4.35
CA GLU A 276 -5.38 -13.53 -4.42
C GLU A 276 -4.71 -13.04 -3.12
N THR A 277 -5.18 -13.52 -1.96
CA THR A 277 -4.54 -13.19 -0.68
C THR A 277 -3.13 -13.80 -0.57
N VAL A 278 -2.91 -15.02 -1.10
CA VAL A 278 -1.57 -15.64 -1.16
C VAL A 278 -0.65 -14.86 -2.11
N GLU A 279 -1.13 -14.43 -3.27
CA GLU A 279 -0.34 -13.60 -4.19
C GLU A 279 0.05 -12.26 -3.53
N PHE A 280 -0.89 -11.62 -2.84
CA PHE A 280 -0.61 -10.41 -2.09
C PHE A 280 0.47 -10.65 -1.02
N ASP A 281 0.40 -11.75 -0.28
CA ASP A 281 1.41 -12.12 0.71
C ASP A 281 2.80 -12.40 0.09
N GLN A 282 2.86 -12.93 -1.14
CA GLN A 282 4.13 -13.05 -1.88
C GLN A 282 4.74 -11.67 -2.16
N ALA A 283 3.93 -10.69 -2.55
CA ALA A 283 4.39 -9.31 -2.72
C ALA A 283 4.85 -8.69 -1.38
N VAL A 284 4.16 -8.99 -0.28
CA VAL A 284 4.60 -8.61 1.09
C VAL A 284 6.00 -9.16 1.37
N GLY A 285 6.25 -10.43 1.06
CA GLY A 285 7.57 -11.05 1.25
C GLY A 285 8.70 -10.29 0.52
N ILE A 286 8.46 -9.91 -0.73
CA ILE A 286 9.42 -9.13 -1.54
C ILE A 286 9.71 -7.76 -0.91
N VAL A 287 8.67 -7.07 -0.45
CA VAL A 287 8.82 -5.76 0.20
C VAL A 287 9.56 -5.86 1.53
N LEU A 288 9.30 -6.90 2.32
CA LEU A 288 10.00 -7.15 3.59
C LEU A 288 11.48 -7.44 3.36
N ASP A 289 11.82 -8.28 2.36
CA ASP A 289 13.22 -8.58 2.02
C ASP A 289 13.98 -7.31 1.57
N TYR A 290 13.30 -6.42 0.83
CA TYR A 290 13.84 -5.11 0.47
C TYR A 290 14.05 -4.24 1.72
N ALA A 291 13.04 -4.13 2.60
CA ALA A 291 13.08 -3.29 3.79
C ALA A 291 14.14 -3.76 4.81
N GLU A 292 14.29 -5.07 4.99
CA GLU A 292 15.36 -5.66 5.81
C GLU A 292 16.75 -5.27 5.30
N LYS A 293 16.94 -5.29 3.98
CA LYS A 293 18.22 -4.93 3.35
C LYS A 293 18.50 -3.44 3.40
N SER A 294 17.50 -2.60 3.17
CA SER A 294 17.68 -1.14 3.10
C SER A 294 17.84 -0.51 4.49
N GLY A 295 17.15 -1.04 5.50
CA GLY A 295 17.17 -0.56 6.89
C GLY A 295 16.46 0.80 7.12
N ASP A 296 16.06 1.50 6.06
CA ASP A 296 15.47 2.84 6.06
C ASP A 296 14.04 2.87 5.48
N THR A 297 13.43 1.70 5.30
CA THR A 297 12.11 1.53 4.69
C THR A 297 11.06 1.16 5.75
N LEU A 298 10.03 2.00 5.86
CA LEU A 298 8.82 1.70 6.63
C LEU A 298 7.82 0.97 5.72
N VAL A 299 7.35 -0.18 6.16
CA VAL A 299 6.33 -0.98 5.47
C VAL A 299 5.08 -1.04 6.34
N ILE A 300 3.93 -0.71 5.76
CA ILE A 300 2.61 -0.86 6.36
C ILE A 300 1.79 -1.80 5.48
N VAL A 301 1.29 -2.89 6.04
CA VAL A 301 0.37 -3.82 5.38
C VAL A 301 -0.98 -3.75 6.09
N THR A 302 -2.05 -3.48 5.36
CA THR A 302 -3.40 -3.38 5.92
C THR A 302 -4.45 -3.71 4.84
N ALA A 303 -5.70 -3.50 5.17
CA ALA A 303 -6.82 -3.48 4.24
C ALA A 303 -7.60 -2.17 4.41
N ASP A 304 -8.43 -1.86 3.45
CA ASP A 304 -9.35 -0.73 3.48
C ASP A 304 -10.68 -1.09 4.18
N HIS A 305 -11.16 -2.30 4.00
CA HIS A 305 -12.30 -2.93 4.67
C HIS A 305 -12.19 -4.46 4.64
N GLN A 306 -13.20 -5.14 5.14
CA GLN A 306 -13.38 -6.58 4.98
C GLN A 306 -14.60 -6.83 4.09
N THR A 307 -14.51 -7.81 3.16
CA THR A 307 -15.58 -8.15 2.21
C THR A 307 -16.11 -9.57 2.43
N GLY A 308 -17.39 -9.75 2.16
CA GLY A 308 -18.08 -11.03 2.21
C GLY A 308 -18.53 -11.45 3.62
N GLY A 309 -18.08 -10.76 4.68
CA GLY A 309 -18.26 -11.30 6.04
C GLY A 309 -17.65 -12.70 6.15
N PHE A 310 -16.50 -12.90 5.51
CA PHE A 310 -15.77 -14.17 5.36
C PHE A 310 -15.43 -14.79 6.72
N SER A 311 -15.66 -16.09 6.86
CA SER A 311 -15.29 -16.85 8.07
C SER A 311 -14.76 -18.23 7.73
N LEU A 312 -13.65 -18.64 8.37
CA LEU A 312 -13.11 -19.99 8.29
C LEU A 312 -13.76 -20.85 9.38
N ASN A 313 -14.63 -21.79 9.01
CA ASN A 313 -15.47 -22.57 9.93
C ASN A 313 -15.02 -24.01 10.12
N GLY A 314 -13.95 -24.44 9.46
CA GLY A 314 -13.40 -25.79 9.56
C GLY A 314 -12.52 -26.14 8.37
N GLY A 315 -11.98 -27.36 8.40
CA GLY A 315 -11.06 -27.90 7.42
C GLY A 315 -10.10 -28.88 8.08
N LEU A 316 -9.11 -29.37 7.33
CA LEU A 316 -8.04 -30.19 7.87
C LEU A 316 -6.85 -29.31 8.26
N LEU A 317 -5.99 -29.81 9.17
CA LEU A 317 -4.82 -29.07 9.66
C LEU A 317 -3.77 -28.82 8.56
N ASP A 318 -3.79 -29.63 7.51
CA ASP A 318 -2.93 -29.46 6.33
C ASP A 318 -3.47 -28.43 5.30
N GLY A 319 -4.59 -27.77 5.61
CA GLY A 319 -5.21 -26.77 4.76
C GLY A 319 -6.18 -27.33 3.72
N GLN A 320 -6.43 -28.62 3.69
CA GLN A 320 -7.40 -29.22 2.77
C GLN A 320 -8.84 -29.10 3.30
N ASN A 321 -9.81 -29.11 2.38
CA ASN A 321 -11.24 -29.11 2.67
C ASN A 321 -11.69 -27.96 3.59
N LEU A 322 -11.18 -26.77 3.40
CA LEU A 322 -11.56 -25.60 4.17
C LEU A 322 -13.04 -25.31 4.01
N LYS A 323 -13.72 -25.09 5.13
CA LYS A 323 -15.13 -24.72 5.18
C LYS A 323 -15.26 -23.23 5.39
N ILE A 324 -15.57 -22.53 4.33
CA ILE A 324 -15.74 -21.08 4.34
C ILE A 324 -17.21 -20.72 4.48
N GLY A 325 -17.51 -19.76 5.33
CA GLY A 325 -18.82 -19.14 5.47
C GLY A 325 -18.78 -17.69 5.02
N TRP A 326 -19.90 -17.22 4.48
CA TRP A 326 -20.13 -15.86 4.04
C TRP A 326 -21.39 -15.32 4.69
N SER A 327 -21.36 -14.10 5.21
CA SER A 327 -22.55 -13.48 5.81
C SER A 327 -23.16 -12.39 4.92
N THR A 328 -22.46 -11.96 3.88
CA THR A 328 -22.90 -10.94 2.93
C THR A 328 -22.18 -11.12 1.57
N GLY A 329 -22.71 -10.53 0.51
CA GLY A 329 -22.01 -10.31 -0.75
C GLY A 329 -21.41 -8.89 -0.87
N GLY A 330 -21.43 -8.11 0.21
CA GLY A 330 -20.86 -6.75 0.28
C GLY A 330 -19.79 -6.65 1.37
N HIS A 331 -19.43 -5.41 1.71
CA HIS A 331 -18.47 -5.16 2.78
C HIS A 331 -19.07 -5.39 4.17
N SER A 332 -18.24 -5.61 5.16
CA SER A 332 -18.62 -5.71 6.56
C SER A 332 -18.00 -4.60 7.41
N GLY A 333 -18.55 -4.35 8.59
CA GLY A 333 -18.02 -3.37 9.55
C GLY A 333 -16.89 -3.93 10.43
N SER A 334 -16.28 -5.05 10.05
CA SER A 334 -15.15 -5.63 10.79
C SER A 334 -13.95 -4.69 10.77
N MET A 335 -13.22 -4.66 11.89
CA MET A 335 -11.87 -4.08 11.88
C MET A 335 -10.96 -4.89 10.95
N VAL A 336 -10.00 -4.23 10.34
CA VAL A 336 -8.98 -4.87 9.51
C VAL A 336 -7.63 -4.91 10.24
N PRO A 337 -6.76 -5.88 9.93
CA PRO A 337 -5.44 -5.95 10.54
C PRO A 337 -4.52 -4.85 10.02
N VAL A 338 -3.60 -4.42 10.87
CA VAL A 338 -2.49 -3.52 10.52
C VAL A 338 -1.20 -4.20 10.94
N TYR A 339 -0.26 -4.33 10.01
CA TYR A 339 1.07 -4.86 10.26
C TYR A 339 2.09 -3.79 9.87
N ALA A 340 3.10 -3.57 10.70
CA ALA A 340 4.12 -2.55 10.45
C ALA A 340 5.53 -3.08 10.68
N PHE A 341 6.44 -2.78 9.74
CA PHE A 341 7.84 -3.21 9.77
C PHE A 341 8.77 -2.04 9.43
N GLY A 342 9.96 -2.03 10.04
CA GLY A 342 10.99 -1.03 9.78
C GLY A 342 10.99 0.15 10.77
N PRO A 343 11.71 1.24 10.46
CA PRO A 343 11.80 2.39 11.35
C PRO A 343 10.43 3.02 11.57
N GLY A 344 10.10 3.37 12.82
CA GLY A 344 8.81 3.97 13.19
C GLY A 344 7.62 2.99 13.28
N ALA A 345 7.79 1.71 12.96
CA ALA A 345 6.72 0.71 12.90
C ALA A 345 5.92 0.57 14.21
N ILE A 346 6.55 0.74 15.37
CA ILE A 346 5.88 0.66 16.68
C ILE A 346 4.70 1.64 16.83
N ASN A 347 4.70 2.76 16.11
CA ASN A 347 3.65 3.77 16.17
C ASN A 347 2.32 3.29 15.58
N PHE A 348 2.33 2.20 14.81
CA PHE A 348 1.16 1.61 14.15
C PHE A 348 0.46 0.52 14.96
N THR A 349 0.90 0.28 16.19
CA THR A 349 0.26 -0.68 17.11
C THR A 349 -1.03 -0.13 17.73
N GLY A 350 -1.87 -1.05 18.25
CA GLY A 350 -3.15 -0.73 18.86
C GLY A 350 -4.28 -0.59 17.85
N THR A 351 -5.44 -0.07 18.30
CA THR A 351 -6.61 0.11 17.44
C THR A 351 -6.80 1.58 17.08
N ARG A 352 -6.87 1.89 15.79
CA ARG A 352 -7.00 3.26 15.27
C ARG A 352 -7.94 3.28 14.06
N HIS A 353 -8.40 4.46 13.67
CA HIS A 353 -9.10 4.62 12.38
C HIS A 353 -8.09 4.71 11.23
N LEU A 354 -8.47 4.27 10.00
CA LEU A 354 -7.61 4.35 8.80
C LEU A 354 -7.00 5.73 8.58
N SER A 355 -7.77 6.81 8.80
CA SER A 355 -7.26 8.18 8.67
C SER A 355 -6.13 8.55 9.66
N ILE A 356 -6.04 7.85 10.78
CA ILE A 356 -4.93 8.04 11.74
C ILE A 356 -3.67 7.34 11.24
N LEU A 357 -3.81 6.17 10.58
CA LEU A 357 -2.65 5.50 9.97
C LEU A 357 -1.96 6.42 8.94
N SER A 358 -2.76 7.10 8.11
CA SER A 358 -2.23 8.08 7.15
C SER A 358 -1.47 9.22 7.82
N ARG A 359 -1.99 9.76 8.94
CA ARG A 359 -1.31 10.82 9.70
C ARG A 359 0.01 10.33 10.30
N LEU A 360 0.03 9.13 10.85
CA LEU A 360 1.27 8.52 11.35
C LEU A 360 2.29 8.31 10.22
N MET A 361 1.87 7.88 9.03
CA MET A 361 2.75 7.78 7.87
C MET A 361 3.33 9.14 7.47
N ALA A 362 2.50 10.20 7.46
CA ALA A 362 2.94 11.56 7.16
C ALA A 362 3.99 12.06 8.18
N GLU A 363 3.77 11.82 9.48
CA GLU A 363 4.75 12.12 10.53
C GLU A 363 6.09 11.41 10.28
N GLN A 364 6.06 10.12 9.91
CA GLN A 364 7.28 9.35 9.63
C GLN A 364 8.05 9.88 8.41
N LEU A 365 7.34 10.45 7.41
CA LEU A 365 7.95 11.08 6.23
C LEU A 365 8.39 12.53 6.47
N GLY A 366 8.13 13.10 7.65
CA GLY A 366 8.44 14.49 7.97
C GLY A 366 7.49 15.51 7.33
N ILE A 367 6.29 15.09 6.94
CA ILE A 367 5.22 15.97 6.42
C ILE A 367 4.55 16.65 7.62
N SER A 368 4.89 17.92 7.86
CA SER A 368 4.49 18.66 9.07
C SER A 368 3.04 19.13 9.05
N GLU A 369 2.50 19.46 7.87
CA GLU A 369 1.11 19.90 7.69
C GLU A 369 0.33 18.79 6.99
N PHE A 370 -0.43 18.00 7.75
CA PHE A 370 -1.26 16.92 7.23
C PHE A 370 -2.46 16.67 8.15
N PRO A 371 -3.68 16.55 7.64
CA PRO A 371 -4.07 16.53 6.21
C PRO A 371 -4.06 17.92 5.56
N GLN A 372 -3.92 17.94 4.22
CA GLN A 372 -3.86 19.17 3.42
C GLN A 372 -4.97 19.23 2.36
N LEU A 373 -5.45 20.46 2.10
CA LEU A 373 -6.33 20.77 0.97
C LEU A 373 -5.51 21.29 -0.21
N TYR A 374 -6.00 21.09 -1.44
CA TYR A 374 -5.55 21.91 -2.56
C TYR A 374 -6.08 23.34 -2.36
N ARG A 375 -5.19 24.32 -2.47
CA ARG A 375 -5.52 25.74 -2.41
C ARG A 375 -5.92 26.29 -3.77
#